data_16b2b341b50044a1869c906e94d0fb65
#
_entry.id   16b2b341b50044a1869c906e94d0fb65
#
_cell.length_a   1.000
_cell.length_b   1.000
_cell.length_c   1.000
_cell.angle_alpha   90.00
_cell.angle_beta   90.00
_cell.angle_gamma   90.00
#
_symmetry.space_group_name_H-M   'P 1'
#
loop_
_entity.id
_entity.type
_entity.pdbx_description
1 polymer ?
#
loop_
_entity_poly.entity_id
_entity_poly.type
_entity_poly.pdbx_seq_one_letter_code
_entity_poly.pdbx_strand_id
1 'polypeptide(L)'
;MPITEFLERNARLYPNDVSLVEINPANQPERNITWREYNLIEASEPEKYRREMTWREFDVKANRFANFLFTRGIRKGDKVAILLMNCLEWLPIYFGILKTGALAVPMNYRYAADEIKYCADLADVRMLVFGPEFTERVTAVRDEMKIDDYFFVGKHDETPDYADNYAEMTYYCSTIVPPVEISDDDYAAIYFSSGTTGFPKAILHTHAALVHSCKAEQNHHSQTRDDVFLCIPPLYHTGAKMHWFGSLLSGSKAVLLRGVKPEWVLQAVSEEKATIVWLLVPWAQDILDSIDRGEINLDDYRIAQWRLMHVGAQPVPPSLIKRWKTVFPNHDYDTNYGLSESIGPGCVHLGVENIHKVGAIGVAGYGWQTKIVDEHRNEVAQGEVGELAVKGAGVMKCYYKNPEASAEVLTSDGWLLTGDMAKMDEDGFIYLVDRKKDVIISGGENLYPVQIEDYLRAYDKIKDVAVIGLPDKRLGEIAAAIIEIKPDMTCTEDEIYEFCGDLPRYKRPKKIIFASVPRNPTGKIEKPKLREIYCGERLVEAQTTN
;
A
#
# COMPACT_ATOMS: atom_id res chain seq x y z
N MET A 1 22.68 -6.95 -8.35
CA MET A 1 22.13 -8.25 -7.89
C MET A 1 20.61 -8.13 -7.93
N PRO A 2 19.95 -8.82 -8.86
CA PRO A 2 18.49 -8.79 -8.97
C PRO A 2 17.80 -9.36 -7.73
N ILE A 3 16.56 -8.95 -7.49
CA ILE A 3 15.84 -9.30 -6.26
C ILE A 3 15.65 -10.81 -6.05
N THR A 4 15.62 -11.59 -7.13
CA THR A 4 15.50 -13.05 -7.10
C THR A 4 16.65 -13.75 -6.39
N GLU A 5 17.86 -13.19 -6.48
CA GLU A 5 19.06 -13.75 -5.83
C GLU A 5 18.98 -13.71 -4.29
N PHE A 6 18.19 -12.79 -3.71
CA PHE A 6 17.98 -12.79 -2.25
C PHE A 6 17.18 -14.00 -1.79
N LEU A 7 16.17 -14.42 -2.57
CA LEU A 7 15.43 -15.65 -2.27
C LEU A 7 16.33 -16.88 -2.36
N GLU A 8 17.12 -17.00 -3.42
CA GLU A 8 18.07 -18.11 -3.61
C GLU A 8 19.15 -18.14 -2.51
N ARG A 9 19.66 -16.97 -2.14
CA ARG A 9 20.60 -16.83 -1.01
C ARG A 9 19.96 -17.34 0.28
N ASN A 10 18.75 -16.94 0.60
CA ASN A 10 18.07 -17.33 1.84
C ASN A 10 17.73 -18.83 1.83
N ALA A 11 17.28 -19.37 0.70
CA ALA A 11 17.03 -20.80 0.55
C ALA A 11 18.29 -21.66 0.75
N ARG A 12 19.46 -21.12 0.36
CA ARG A 12 20.75 -21.78 0.56
C ARG A 12 21.26 -21.65 2.00
N LEU A 13 21.17 -20.44 2.60
CA LEU A 13 21.75 -20.16 3.92
C LEU A 13 20.84 -20.61 5.06
N TYR A 14 19.51 -20.52 4.87
CA TYR A 14 18.50 -20.75 5.91
C TYR A 14 17.38 -21.70 5.43
N PRO A 15 17.73 -22.86 4.84
CA PRO A 15 16.77 -23.69 4.10
C PRO A 15 15.55 -24.15 4.91
N ASN A 16 15.75 -24.38 6.20
CA ASN A 16 14.74 -24.95 7.10
C ASN A 16 14.06 -23.89 7.99
N ASP A 17 14.49 -22.63 7.90
CA ASP A 17 13.86 -21.55 8.67
C ASP A 17 12.54 -21.15 7.99
N VAL A 18 11.52 -20.87 8.81
CA VAL A 18 10.23 -20.38 8.32
C VAL A 18 10.42 -19.00 7.70
N SER A 19 10.06 -18.87 6.43
CA SER A 19 10.10 -17.61 5.68
C SER A 19 8.79 -16.86 5.73
N LEU A 20 7.69 -17.59 5.53
CA LEU A 20 6.34 -17.05 5.45
C LEU A 20 5.38 -17.85 6.30
N VAL A 21 4.48 -17.13 6.97
CA VAL A 21 3.31 -17.68 7.64
C VAL A 21 2.08 -16.97 7.08
N GLU A 22 1.02 -17.71 6.80
CA GLU A 22 -0.31 -17.16 6.52
C GLU A 22 -1.22 -17.44 7.71
N ILE A 23 -1.89 -16.41 8.20
CA ILE A 23 -2.95 -16.48 9.19
C ILE A 23 -4.26 -16.10 8.51
N ASN A 24 -5.23 -17.01 8.50
CA ASN A 24 -6.57 -16.77 8.01
C ASN A 24 -7.59 -16.87 9.15
N PRO A 25 -7.97 -15.77 9.79
CA PRO A 25 -8.90 -15.78 10.93
C PRO A 25 -10.29 -16.32 10.59
N ALA A 26 -10.70 -16.29 9.31
CA ALA A 26 -11.98 -16.88 8.88
C ALA A 26 -12.02 -18.40 9.07
N ASN A 27 -10.86 -19.06 9.12
CA ASN A 27 -10.73 -20.50 9.33
C ASN A 27 -10.36 -20.84 10.78
N GLN A 28 -10.53 -19.90 11.71
CA GLN A 28 -10.27 -20.16 13.12
C GLN A 28 -11.27 -21.20 13.63
N PRO A 29 -10.83 -22.35 14.18
CA PRO A 29 -11.74 -23.32 14.74
C PRO A 29 -12.48 -22.70 15.93
N GLU A 30 -13.77 -22.97 16.06
CA GLU A 30 -14.53 -22.59 17.25
C GLU A 30 -13.76 -23.03 18.50
N ARG A 31 -13.50 -22.11 19.43
CA ARG A 31 -12.71 -22.35 20.64
C ARG A 31 -13.48 -23.20 21.65
N ASN A 32 -13.69 -24.48 21.33
CA ASN A 32 -14.01 -25.53 22.30
C ASN A 32 -12.84 -26.51 22.35
N ILE A 33 -11.63 -26.04 22.62
CA ILE A 33 -10.47 -26.89 22.82
C ILE A 33 -10.50 -27.38 24.27
N THR A 34 -11.18 -28.49 24.48
CA THR A 34 -10.79 -29.38 25.57
C THR A 34 -9.53 -30.10 25.11
N TRP A 35 -8.50 -30.19 25.94
CA TRP A 35 -7.20 -30.82 25.68
C TRP A 35 -7.27 -32.30 25.25
N ARG A 36 -8.45 -32.83 25.01
CA ARG A 36 -8.72 -34.24 24.66
C ARG A 36 -9.09 -34.46 23.20
N GLU A 37 -9.32 -33.41 22.42
CA GLU A 37 -9.72 -33.53 21.02
C GLU A 37 -8.76 -32.77 20.08
N TYR A 38 -7.48 -33.22 20.06
CA TYR A 38 -6.69 -33.05 18.84
C TYR A 38 -7.24 -34.06 17.82
N ASN A 39 -8.36 -33.77 17.24
CA ASN A 39 -8.71 -34.37 15.99
C ASN A 39 -7.78 -33.79 14.93
N LEU A 40 -6.81 -34.59 14.54
CA LEU A 40 -6.07 -34.45 13.30
C LEU A 40 -7.05 -34.65 12.12
N ILE A 41 -8.03 -33.76 12.00
CA ILE A 41 -8.72 -33.59 10.74
C ILE A 41 -7.69 -32.84 9.89
N GLU A 42 -7.09 -33.53 8.94
CA GLU A 42 -6.36 -32.91 7.84
C GLU A 42 -7.39 -32.13 7.02
N ALA A 43 -7.69 -30.89 7.49
CA ALA A 43 -8.36 -29.93 6.66
C ALA A 43 -7.48 -29.70 5.42
N SER A 44 -8.09 -29.56 4.27
CA SER A 44 -7.35 -29.14 3.06
C SER A 44 -6.51 -27.91 3.39
N GLU A 45 -5.28 -27.79 2.85
CA GLU A 45 -4.37 -26.67 3.19
C GLU A 45 -5.02 -25.29 3.10
N PRO A 46 -5.88 -24.97 2.11
CA PRO A 46 -6.57 -23.69 2.04
C PRO A 46 -7.52 -23.38 3.21
N GLU A 47 -7.92 -24.38 3.98
CA GLU A 47 -8.90 -24.24 5.07
C GLU A 47 -8.24 -24.16 6.46
N LYS A 48 -6.90 -24.26 6.53
CA LYS A 48 -6.19 -24.13 7.81
C LYS A 48 -6.16 -22.68 8.28
N TYR A 49 -6.35 -22.48 9.59
CA TYR A 49 -6.16 -21.18 10.23
C TYR A 49 -4.74 -20.65 10.02
N ARG A 50 -3.74 -21.52 10.14
CA ARG A 50 -2.32 -21.21 10.02
C ARG A 50 -1.63 -22.14 9.05
N ARG A 51 -0.94 -21.58 8.06
CA ARG A 51 -0.04 -22.29 7.15
C ARG A 51 1.32 -21.63 7.17
N GLU A 52 2.39 -22.39 6.90
CA GLU A 52 3.74 -21.83 6.80
C GLU A 52 4.54 -22.48 5.68
N MET A 53 5.63 -21.82 5.29
CA MET A 53 6.66 -22.38 4.42
C MET A 53 8.04 -21.91 4.83
N THR A 54 9.02 -22.78 4.63
CA THR A 54 10.44 -22.50 4.81
C THR A 54 11.00 -21.72 3.61
N TRP A 55 12.23 -21.16 3.76
CA TRP A 55 12.91 -20.51 2.62
C TRP A 55 13.15 -21.47 1.46
N ARG A 56 13.48 -22.75 1.74
CA ARG A 56 13.64 -23.79 0.71
C ARG A 56 12.34 -24.05 -0.03
N GLU A 57 11.25 -24.24 0.69
CA GLU A 57 9.94 -24.48 0.08
C GLU A 57 9.47 -23.30 -0.76
N PHE A 58 9.74 -22.08 -0.30
CA PHE A 58 9.44 -20.87 -1.06
C PHE A 58 10.20 -20.87 -2.39
N ASP A 59 11.51 -21.06 -2.36
CA ASP A 59 12.34 -21.08 -3.57
C ASP A 59 11.94 -22.22 -4.53
N VAL A 60 11.67 -23.41 -3.99
CA VAL A 60 11.18 -24.56 -4.77
C VAL A 60 9.85 -24.25 -5.46
N LYS A 61 8.89 -23.64 -4.76
CA LYS A 61 7.60 -23.25 -5.35
C LYS A 61 7.80 -22.19 -6.44
N ALA A 62 8.65 -21.20 -6.21
CA ALA A 62 8.98 -20.18 -7.22
C ALA A 62 9.65 -20.79 -8.45
N ASN A 63 10.61 -21.71 -8.27
CA ASN A 63 11.28 -22.40 -9.37
C ASN A 63 10.31 -23.28 -10.18
N ARG A 64 9.43 -24.02 -9.52
CA ARG A 64 8.39 -24.82 -10.19
C ARG A 64 7.48 -23.96 -11.04
N PHE A 65 7.01 -22.84 -10.50
CA PHE A 65 6.17 -21.92 -11.25
C PHE A 65 6.91 -21.28 -12.43
N ALA A 66 8.15 -20.86 -12.23
CA ALA A 66 8.98 -20.33 -13.34
C ALA A 66 9.19 -21.35 -14.45
N ASN A 67 9.53 -22.60 -14.11
CA ASN A 67 9.68 -23.67 -15.10
C ASN A 67 8.36 -24.00 -15.80
N PHE A 68 7.25 -23.96 -15.08
CA PHE A 68 5.93 -24.10 -15.66
C PHE A 68 5.63 -22.97 -16.68
N LEU A 69 5.91 -21.71 -16.33
CA LEU A 69 5.71 -20.57 -17.23
C LEU A 69 6.46 -20.75 -18.58
N PHE A 70 7.65 -21.34 -18.56
CA PHE A 70 8.37 -21.67 -19.80
C PHE A 70 7.63 -22.68 -20.66
N THR A 71 6.96 -23.66 -20.08
CA THR A 71 6.15 -24.64 -20.85
C THR A 71 4.97 -23.97 -21.54
N ARG A 72 4.49 -22.85 -21.00
CA ARG A 72 3.41 -22.02 -21.57
C ARG A 72 3.92 -20.92 -22.50
N GLY A 73 5.20 -20.92 -22.83
CA GLY A 73 5.77 -19.98 -23.77
C GLY A 73 6.02 -18.57 -23.19
N ILE A 74 5.93 -18.38 -21.88
CA ILE A 74 6.32 -17.13 -21.23
C ILE A 74 7.83 -16.97 -21.28
N ARG A 75 8.30 -15.78 -21.65
CA ARG A 75 9.71 -15.44 -21.84
C ARG A 75 10.03 -14.11 -21.17
N LYS A 76 11.32 -13.78 -21.11
CA LYS A 76 11.82 -12.48 -20.62
C LYS A 76 11.09 -11.33 -21.34
N GLY A 77 10.53 -10.42 -20.57
CA GLY A 77 9.76 -9.26 -21.04
C GLY A 77 8.26 -9.48 -21.21
N ASP A 78 7.76 -10.73 -21.15
CA ASP A 78 6.32 -11.00 -21.09
C ASP A 78 5.73 -10.53 -19.76
N LYS A 79 4.41 -10.40 -19.67
CA LYS A 79 3.71 -9.89 -18.48
C LYS A 79 2.73 -10.95 -17.98
N VAL A 80 2.82 -11.23 -16.68
CA VAL A 80 1.94 -12.17 -15.98
C VAL A 80 1.25 -11.43 -14.84
N ALA A 81 -0.08 -11.38 -14.89
CA ALA A 81 -0.87 -10.70 -13.87
C ALA A 81 -1.14 -11.59 -12.66
N ILE A 82 -1.23 -10.94 -11.49
CA ILE A 82 -1.55 -11.58 -10.21
C ILE A 82 -2.76 -10.87 -9.62
N LEU A 83 -3.89 -11.58 -9.51
CA LEU A 83 -5.15 -11.10 -8.92
C LEU A 83 -5.53 -12.05 -7.77
N LEU A 84 -4.89 -11.86 -6.63
CA LEU A 84 -5.02 -12.73 -5.44
C LEU A 84 -5.23 -11.90 -4.18
N MET A 85 -5.98 -12.43 -3.24
CA MET A 85 -5.91 -11.99 -1.84
C MET A 85 -4.54 -12.36 -1.26
N ASN A 86 -4.16 -11.77 -0.11
CA ASN A 86 -2.97 -12.21 0.60
C ASN A 86 -3.09 -13.71 0.91
N CYS A 87 -2.18 -14.50 0.39
CA CYS A 87 -2.09 -15.94 0.62
C CYS A 87 -0.64 -16.39 0.49
N LEU A 88 -0.38 -17.61 0.96
CA LEU A 88 0.96 -18.19 0.99
C LEU A 88 1.55 -18.39 -0.42
N GLU A 89 0.70 -18.55 -1.43
CA GLU A 89 1.07 -18.74 -2.84
C GLU A 89 1.48 -17.43 -3.54
N TRP A 90 1.06 -16.28 -3.01
CA TRP A 90 1.22 -14.98 -3.67
C TRP A 90 2.69 -14.66 -4.02
N LEU A 91 3.56 -14.76 -3.02
CA LEU A 91 4.98 -14.42 -3.19
C LEU A 91 5.76 -15.46 -4.01
N PRO A 92 5.56 -16.79 -3.84
CA PRO A 92 6.11 -17.79 -4.76
C PRO A 92 5.74 -17.57 -6.22
N ILE A 93 4.50 -17.17 -6.50
CA ILE A 93 4.04 -16.82 -7.85
C ILE A 93 4.78 -15.58 -8.36
N TYR A 94 4.84 -14.52 -7.56
CA TYR A 94 5.56 -13.30 -7.91
C TYR A 94 7.03 -13.56 -8.25
N PHE A 95 7.74 -14.29 -7.39
CA PHE A 95 9.15 -14.63 -7.63
C PHE A 95 9.33 -15.62 -8.78
N GLY A 96 8.40 -16.54 -8.98
CA GLY A 96 8.41 -17.44 -10.15
C GLY A 96 8.32 -16.66 -11.46
N ILE A 97 7.48 -15.63 -11.53
CA ILE A 97 7.43 -14.73 -12.69
C ILE A 97 8.77 -14.04 -12.89
N LEU A 98 9.31 -13.42 -11.86
CA LEU A 98 10.58 -12.69 -11.92
C LEU A 98 11.74 -13.59 -12.36
N LYS A 99 11.78 -14.85 -11.90
CA LYS A 99 12.82 -15.83 -12.27
C LYS A 99 12.82 -16.22 -13.76
N THR A 100 11.74 -15.94 -14.49
CA THR A 100 11.71 -16.12 -15.96
C THR A 100 12.21 -14.89 -16.72
N GLY A 101 12.47 -13.77 -16.02
CA GLY A 101 12.69 -12.46 -16.62
C GLY A 101 11.41 -11.79 -17.14
N ALA A 102 10.25 -12.40 -16.93
CA ALA A 102 8.95 -11.77 -17.18
C ALA A 102 8.63 -10.73 -16.09
N LEU A 103 7.71 -9.82 -16.39
CA LEU A 103 7.26 -8.79 -15.49
C LEU A 103 6.04 -9.27 -14.70
N ALA A 104 6.09 -9.12 -13.39
CA ALA A 104 4.92 -9.31 -12.55
C ALA A 104 3.99 -8.10 -12.65
N VAL A 105 2.67 -8.35 -12.78
CA VAL A 105 1.64 -7.32 -12.88
C VAL A 105 0.61 -7.52 -11.76
N PRO A 106 0.92 -7.09 -10.52
CA PRO A 106 -0.02 -7.18 -9.41
C PRO A 106 -1.23 -6.29 -9.64
N MET A 107 -2.43 -6.88 -9.55
CA MET A 107 -3.70 -6.17 -9.72
C MET A 107 -4.39 -5.96 -8.37
N ASN A 108 -5.07 -4.83 -8.25
CA ASN A 108 -5.88 -4.54 -7.08
C ASN A 108 -7.06 -5.52 -7.00
N TYR A 109 -7.17 -6.26 -5.90
CA TYR A 109 -8.23 -7.24 -5.68
C TYR A 109 -9.65 -6.62 -5.64
N ARG A 110 -9.76 -5.30 -5.58
CA ARG A 110 -11.05 -4.58 -5.59
C ARG A 110 -11.47 -4.11 -6.98
N TYR A 111 -10.64 -4.30 -7.98
CA TYR A 111 -11.02 -3.92 -9.35
C TYR A 111 -12.32 -4.58 -9.77
N ALA A 112 -13.21 -3.80 -10.36
CA ALA A 112 -14.35 -4.29 -11.09
C ALA A 112 -13.89 -5.01 -12.38
N ALA A 113 -14.77 -5.72 -13.05
CA ALA A 113 -14.44 -6.52 -14.22
C ALA A 113 -13.82 -5.67 -15.35
N ASP A 114 -14.37 -4.49 -15.61
CA ASP A 114 -13.89 -3.52 -16.60
C ASP A 114 -12.51 -2.95 -16.24
N GLU A 115 -12.22 -2.73 -14.97
CA GLU A 115 -10.91 -2.29 -14.50
C GLU A 115 -9.85 -3.40 -14.64
N ILE A 116 -10.23 -4.67 -14.37
CA ILE A 116 -9.35 -5.84 -14.60
C ILE A 116 -8.98 -5.90 -16.08
N LYS A 117 -9.98 -5.82 -16.97
CA LYS A 117 -9.77 -5.81 -18.43
C LYS A 117 -8.87 -4.66 -18.86
N TYR A 118 -9.18 -3.44 -18.40
CA TYR A 118 -8.40 -2.26 -18.74
C TYR A 118 -6.92 -2.40 -18.34
N CYS A 119 -6.65 -2.83 -17.12
CA CYS A 119 -5.28 -3.00 -16.63
C CYS A 119 -4.53 -4.12 -17.35
N ALA A 120 -5.23 -5.23 -17.68
CA ALA A 120 -4.65 -6.33 -18.45
C ALA A 120 -4.26 -5.90 -19.86
N ASP A 121 -5.17 -5.21 -20.57
CA ASP A 121 -4.93 -4.70 -21.92
C ASP A 121 -3.83 -3.62 -21.95
N LEU A 122 -3.83 -2.69 -20.99
CA LEU A 122 -2.82 -1.65 -20.89
C LEU A 122 -1.42 -2.23 -20.69
N ALA A 123 -1.30 -3.25 -19.83
CA ALA A 123 -0.01 -3.87 -19.53
C ALA A 123 0.39 -4.98 -20.51
N ASP A 124 -0.39 -5.30 -21.54
CA ASP A 124 -0.16 -6.44 -22.46
C ASP A 124 0.00 -7.78 -21.69
N VAL A 125 -0.89 -8.03 -20.75
CA VAL A 125 -0.87 -9.26 -19.96
C VAL A 125 -1.13 -10.47 -20.85
N ARG A 126 -0.24 -11.47 -20.79
CA ARG A 126 -0.37 -12.73 -21.53
C ARG A 126 -1.01 -13.84 -20.69
N MET A 127 -0.84 -13.77 -19.38
CA MET A 127 -1.33 -14.80 -18.47
C MET A 127 -1.89 -14.13 -17.21
N LEU A 128 -3.00 -14.64 -16.70
CA LEU A 128 -3.63 -14.17 -15.45
C LEU A 128 -3.68 -15.29 -14.42
N VAL A 129 -3.09 -15.04 -13.25
CA VAL A 129 -3.20 -15.90 -12.07
C VAL A 129 -4.21 -15.27 -11.12
N PHE A 130 -5.27 -15.99 -10.76
CA PHE A 130 -6.35 -15.44 -9.94
C PHE A 130 -6.88 -16.44 -8.91
N GLY A 131 -7.51 -15.90 -7.85
CA GLY A 131 -8.13 -16.69 -6.78
C GLY A 131 -9.65 -16.82 -6.92
N PRO A 132 -10.28 -17.66 -6.07
CA PRO A 132 -11.71 -17.95 -6.14
C PRO A 132 -12.58 -16.70 -5.96
N GLU A 133 -12.13 -15.72 -5.19
CA GLU A 133 -12.85 -14.47 -4.94
C GLU A 133 -13.05 -13.60 -6.21
N PHE A 134 -12.33 -13.94 -7.29
CA PHE A 134 -12.31 -13.18 -8.54
C PHE A 134 -12.95 -13.88 -9.72
N THR A 135 -13.36 -15.14 -9.56
CA THR A 135 -13.87 -16.00 -10.63
C THR A 135 -15.01 -15.32 -11.42
N GLU A 136 -16.01 -14.77 -10.72
CA GLU A 136 -17.13 -14.10 -11.37
C GLU A 136 -16.69 -12.90 -12.22
N ARG A 137 -15.81 -12.04 -11.66
CA ARG A 137 -15.31 -10.84 -12.35
C ARG A 137 -14.43 -11.16 -13.54
N VAL A 138 -13.58 -12.19 -13.41
CA VAL A 138 -12.72 -12.66 -14.52
C VAL A 138 -13.57 -13.28 -15.62
N THR A 139 -14.52 -14.15 -15.26
CA THR A 139 -15.45 -14.78 -16.23
C THR A 139 -16.22 -13.75 -17.05
N ALA A 140 -16.64 -12.65 -16.42
CA ALA A 140 -17.43 -11.61 -17.08
C ALA A 140 -16.70 -10.90 -18.23
N VAL A 141 -15.36 -10.86 -18.20
CA VAL A 141 -14.55 -10.10 -19.18
C VAL A 141 -13.51 -10.93 -19.92
N ARG A 142 -13.36 -12.22 -19.61
CA ARG A 142 -12.29 -13.06 -20.15
C ARG A 142 -12.27 -13.11 -21.69
N ASP A 143 -13.44 -13.20 -22.32
CA ASP A 143 -13.58 -13.31 -23.77
C ASP A 143 -13.26 -11.99 -24.51
N GLU A 144 -13.18 -10.89 -23.77
CA GLU A 144 -12.82 -9.56 -24.27
C GLU A 144 -11.34 -9.23 -24.02
N MET A 145 -10.64 -9.98 -23.16
CA MET A 145 -9.22 -9.79 -22.86
C MET A 145 -8.34 -10.58 -23.83
N LYS A 146 -7.16 -10.04 -24.14
CA LYS A 146 -6.14 -10.71 -24.98
C LYS A 146 -5.19 -11.54 -24.11
N ILE A 147 -5.74 -12.43 -23.29
CA ILE A 147 -4.98 -13.30 -22.40
C ILE A 147 -4.97 -14.71 -22.95
N ASP A 148 -3.78 -15.30 -23.07
CA ASP A 148 -3.59 -16.64 -23.64
C ASP A 148 -3.96 -17.73 -22.64
N ASP A 149 -3.61 -17.55 -21.36
CA ASP A 149 -3.71 -18.56 -20.31
C ASP A 149 -4.25 -18.00 -19.00
N TYR A 150 -5.08 -18.80 -18.31
CA TYR A 150 -5.65 -18.49 -17.01
C TYR A 150 -5.26 -19.57 -15.99
N PHE A 151 -4.79 -19.12 -14.80
CA PHE A 151 -4.41 -20.00 -13.71
C PHE A 151 -5.20 -19.69 -12.46
N PHE A 152 -5.78 -20.74 -11.87
CA PHE A 152 -6.60 -20.65 -10.69
C PHE A 152 -5.85 -21.14 -9.45
N VAL A 153 -5.77 -20.29 -8.43
CA VAL A 153 -5.16 -20.58 -7.13
C VAL A 153 -6.28 -20.87 -6.13
N GLY A 154 -6.73 -22.11 -6.07
CA GLY A 154 -7.82 -22.55 -5.22
C GLY A 154 -7.95 -24.06 -5.27
N LYS A 155 -9.08 -24.60 -4.79
CA LYS A 155 -9.36 -26.03 -4.81
C LYS A 155 -9.59 -26.53 -6.24
N HIS A 156 -9.29 -27.80 -6.45
CA HIS A 156 -9.47 -28.43 -7.76
C HIS A 156 -10.92 -28.35 -8.25
N ASP A 157 -11.87 -28.68 -7.38
CA ASP A 157 -13.30 -28.71 -7.68
C ASP A 157 -13.93 -27.31 -7.86
N GLU A 158 -13.24 -26.26 -7.47
CA GLU A 158 -13.63 -24.87 -7.69
C GLU A 158 -13.00 -24.25 -8.95
N THR A 159 -12.11 -25.00 -9.62
CA THR A 159 -11.36 -24.48 -10.81
C THR A 159 -12.30 -24.29 -11.99
N PRO A 160 -12.40 -23.07 -12.56
CA PRO A 160 -13.22 -22.83 -13.74
C PRO A 160 -12.72 -23.62 -14.97
N ASP A 161 -13.62 -24.08 -15.83
CA ASP A 161 -13.30 -24.89 -17.03
C ASP A 161 -12.30 -24.23 -18.00
N TYR A 162 -12.16 -22.89 -17.95
CA TYR A 162 -11.26 -22.13 -18.80
C TYR A 162 -9.88 -21.89 -18.15
N ALA A 163 -9.66 -22.36 -16.94
CA ALA A 163 -8.42 -22.13 -16.20
C ALA A 163 -7.79 -23.46 -15.77
N ASP A 164 -6.47 -23.47 -15.69
CA ASP A 164 -5.72 -24.58 -15.12
C ASP A 164 -5.51 -24.37 -13.59
N ASN A 165 -5.53 -25.44 -12.81
CA ASN A 165 -5.27 -25.38 -11.38
C ASN A 165 -3.77 -25.21 -11.11
N TYR A 166 -3.40 -24.15 -10.37
CA TYR A 166 -2.00 -23.81 -10.06
C TYR A 166 -1.26 -24.96 -9.35
N ALA A 167 -1.85 -25.54 -8.32
CA ALA A 167 -1.19 -26.57 -7.52
C ALA A 167 -0.89 -27.83 -8.34
N GLU A 168 -1.85 -28.28 -9.15
CA GLU A 168 -1.70 -29.47 -9.99
C GLU A 168 -0.67 -29.27 -11.09
N MET A 169 -0.77 -28.16 -11.80
CA MET A 169 0.11 -27.90 -12.96
C MET A 169 1.56 -27.67 -12.55
N THR A 170 1.80 -27.12 -11.36
CA THR A 170 3.17 -26.85 -10.90
C THR A 170 3.81 -28.02 -10.15
N TYR A 171 3.03 -28.98 -9.65
CA TYR A 171 3.51 -30.05 -8.77
C TYR A 171 4.67 -30.85 -9.35
N TYR A 172 4.61 -31.23 -10.62
CA TYR A 172 5.63 -32.02 -11.29
C TYR A 172 6.68 -31.20 -12.05
N CYS A 173 6.59 -29.87 -11.99
CA CYS A 173 7.57 -29.02 -12.66
C CYS A 173 8.93 -29.07 -11.96
N SER A 174 10.00 -28.81 -12.75
CA SER A 174 11.38 -28.79 -12.25
C SER A 174 11.54 -27.79 -11.10
N THR A 175 12.31 -28.18 -10.10
CA THR A 175 12.71 -27.34 -8.96
C THR A 175 14.06 -26.63 -9.20
N ILE A 176 14.69 -26.88 -10.34
CA ILE A 176 15.97 -26.26 -10.71
C ILE A 176 15.72 -24.78 -11.05
N VAL A 177 16.63 -23.92 -10.60
CA VAL A 177 16.61 -22.50 -10.99
C VAL A 177 16.64 -22.37 -12.50
N PRO A 178 15.72 -21.61 -13.11
CA PRO A 178 15.70 -21.40 -14.56
C PRO A 178 17.00 -20.77 -15.06
N PRO A 179 17.56 -21.22 -16.19
CA PRO A 179 18.79 -20.70 -16.77
C PRO A 179 18.55 -19.38 -17.53
N VAL A 180 18.14 -18.33 -16.82
CA VAL A 180 17.87 -17.01 -17.36
C VAL A 180 18.81 -16.00 -16.73
N GLU A 181 19.51 -15.25 -17.57
CA GLU A 181 20.28 -14.11 -17.10
C GLU A 181 19.35 -12.91 -16.84
N ILE A 182 19.34 -12.47 -15.59
CA ILE A 182 18.58 -11.31 -15.12
C ILE A 182 19.58 -10.30 -14.56
N SER A 183 19.49 -9.06 -15.03
CA SER A 183 20.30 -7.93 -14.55
C SER A 183 19.48 -6.99 -13.66
N ASP A 184 20.16 -6.10 -12.97
CA ASP A 184 19.54 -5.05 -12.15
C ASP A 184 18.68 -4.08 -13.01
N ASP A 185 19.08 -3.87 -14.26
CA ASP A 185 18.40 -2.95 -15.19
C ASP A 185 17.22 -3.59 -15.92
N ASP A 186 17.03 -4.90 -15.81
CA ASP A 186 15.88 -5.57 -16.40
C ASP A 186 14.58 -5.12 -15.73
N TYR A 187 13.53 -5.05 -16.52
CA TYR A 187 12.20 -4.74 -16.02
C TYR A 187 11.67 -5.90 -15.18
N ALA A 188 11.11 -5.56 -14.02
CA ALA A 188 10.67 -6.54 -13.03
C ALA A 188 9.14 -6.52 -12.82
N ALA A 189 8.52 -5.35 -12.79
CA ALA A 189 7.12 -5.27 -12.47
C ALA A 189 6.43 -4.04 -13.09
N ILE A 190 5.12 -4.18 -13.30
CA ILE A 190 4.21 -3.06 -13.59
C ILE A 190 3.21 -2.99 -12.45
N TYR A 191 3.17 -1.84 -11.77
CA TYR A 191 2.16 -1.52 -10.76
C TYR A 191 1.17 -0.51 -11.30
N PHE A 192 0.00 -0.43 -10.68
CA PHE A 192 -1.00 0.55 -11.07
C PHE A 192 -1.18 1.61 -9.99
N SER A 193 -1.15 2.89 -10.40
CA SER A 193 -1.56 3.98 -9.52
C SER A 193 -3.08 4.02 -9.40
N SER A 194 -3.58 4.54 -8.28
CA SER A 194 -4.97 4.95 -8.19
C SER A 194 -5.15 6.24 -8.99
N GLY A 195 -5.38 6.12 -10.29
CA GLY A 195 -5.49 7.26 -11.19
C GLY A 195 -6.43 8.35 -10.66
N THR A 196 -5.99 9.59 -10.77
CA THR A 196 -6.79 10.76 -10.37
C THR A 196 -7.74 11.22 -11.48
N THR A 197 -7.60 10.61 -12.65
CA THR A 197 -8.34 10.88 -13.90
C THR A 197 -9.31 9.75 -14.28
N GLY A 198 -9.62 8.83 -13.35
CA GLY A 198 -10.55 7.72 -13.54
C GLY A 198 -9.86 6.36 -13.75
N PHE A 199 -8.94 6.22 -14.69
CA PHE A 199 -8.26 4.95 -14.95
C PHE A 199 -6.83 4.91 -14.40
N PRO A 200 -6.37 3.74 -13.88
CA PRO A 200 -5.01 3.57 -13.37
C PRO A 200 -3.93 3.78 -14.43
N LYS A 201 -2.81 4.41 -14.05
CA LYS A 201 -1.60 4.45 -14.89
C LYS A 201 -0.72 3.24 -14.58
N ALA A 202 -0.13 2.62 -15.60
CA ALA A 202 0.80 1.50 -15.46
C ALA A 202 2.23 2.02 -15.20
N ILE A 203 2.82 1.65 -14.08
CA ILE A 203 4.12 2.16 -13.58
C ILE A 203 5.16 1.06 -13.72
N LEU A 204 6.18 1.29 -14.53
CA LEU A 204 7.22 0.32 -14.85
C LEU A 204 8.43 0.45 -13.93
N HIS A 205 8.82 -0.65 -13.29
CA HIS A 205 9.98 -0.73 -12.42
C HIS A 205 11.00 -1.80 -12.84
N THR A 206 12.28 -1.55 -12.53
CA THR A 206 13.40 -2.48 -12.71
C THR A 206 13.66 -3.29 -11.44
N HIS A 207 14.47 -4.34 -11.54
CA HIS A 207 14.97 -5.07 -10.38
C HIS A 207 15.76 -4.17 -9.43
N ALA A 208 16.59 -3.25 -9.96
CA ALA A 208 17.31 -2.28 -9.14
C ALA A 208 16.39 -1.41 -8.28
N ALA A 209 15.27 -0.96 -8.85
CA ALA A 209 14.29 -0.16 -8.12
C ALA A 209 13.68 -0.93 -6.94
N LEU A 210 13.31 -2.21 -7.16
CA LEU A 210 12.79 -3.07 -6.10
C LEU A 210 13.81 -3.25 -4.96
N VAL A 211 15.06 -3.57 -5.32
CA VAL A 211 16.14 -3.80 -4.35
C VAL A 211 16.49 -2.54 -3.57
N HIS A 212 16.50 -1.38 -4.23
CA HIS A 212 16.82 -0.11 -3.58
C HIS A 212 15.86 0.20 -2.43
N SER A 213 14.57 0.10 -2.70
CA SER A 213 13.57 0.37 -1.69
C SER A 213 13.58 -0.66 -0.55
N CYS A 214 13.87 -1.95 -0.85
CA CYS A 214 14.08 -2.96 0.20
C CYS A 214 15.20 -2.58 1.16
N LYS A 215 16.32 -2.07 0.62
CA LYS A 215 17.47 -1.61 1.42
C LYS A 215 17.10 -0.40 2.27
N ALA A 216 16.31 0.54 1.73
CA ALA A 216 15.85 1.69 2.47
C ALA A 216 15.00 1.27 3.69
N GLU A 217 14.00 0.40 3.49
CA GLU A 217 13.14 -0.09 4.56
C GLU A 217 13.92 -0.87 5.62
N GLN A 218 14.74 -1.84 5.20
CA GLN A 218 15.55 -2.62 6.12
C GLN A 218 16.47 -1.74 6.96
N ASN A 219 17.08 -0.73 6.33
CA ASN A 219 18.02 0.17 7.03
C ASN A 219 17.28 1.01 8.09
N HIS A 220 16.16 1.65 7.73
CA HIS A 220 15.41 2.53 8.63
C HIS A 220 14.72 1.80 9.78
N HIS A 221 14.28 0.57 9.56
CA HIS A 221 13.70 -0.26 10.61
C HIS A 221 14.76 -1.01 11.43
N SER A 222 16.05 -0.90 11.06
CA SER A 222 17.13 -1.72 11.62
C SER A 222 16.74 -3.18 11.66
N GLN A 223 16.10 -3.65 10.58
CA GLN A 223 15.54 -4.99 10.54
C GLN A 223 16.65 -6.04 10.44
N THR A 224 16.56 -7.03 11.30
CA THR A 224 17.50 -8.14 11.40
C THR A 224 16.83 -9.48 11.10
N ARG A 225 17.60 -10.55 11.09
CA ARG A 225 17.07 -11.89 10.89
C ARG A 225 16.17 -12.36 12.04
N ASP A 226 16.35 -11.81 13.24
CA ASP A 226 15.58 -12.19 14.43
C ASP A 226 14.21 -11.51 14.48
N ASP A 227 13.97 -10.54 13.59
CA ASP A 227 12.69 -9.87 13.50
C ASP A 227 11.61 -10.76 12.85
N VAL A 228 10.37 -10.49 13.24
CA VAL A 228 9.18 -11.06 12.63
C VAL A 228 8.28 -9.93 12.18
N PHE A 229 8.10 -9.81 10.87
CA PHE A 229 7.29 -8.76 10.28
C PHE A 229 5.84 -9.21 10.08
N LEU A 230 4.87 -8.48 10.66
CA LEU A 230 3.45 -8.71 10.41
C LEU A 230 2.95 -7.81 9.27
N CYS A 231 2.65 -8.44 8.13
CA CYS A 231 2.12 -7.82 6.93
C CYS A 231 0.60 -8.00 6.86
N ILE A 232 -0.13 -6.91 7.04
CA ILE A 232 -1.60 -6.88 6.98
C ILE A 232 -2.09 -6.32 5.64
N PRO A 233 -1.49 -5.22 5.13
CA PRO A 233 -1.93 -4.64 3.87
C PRO A 233 -1.77 -5.58 2.68
N PRO A 234 -2.56 -5.35 1.60
CA PRO A 234 -2.55 -6.23 0.43
C PRO A 234 -1.21 -6.23 -0.31
N LEU A 235 -0.70 -7.41 -0.65
CA LEU A 235 0.58 -7.59 -1.35
C LEU A 235 0.61 -7.02 -2.79
N TYR A 236 -0.54 -6.78 -3.42
CA TYR A 236 -0.55 -6.09 -4.71
C TYR A 236 -0.06 -4.63 -4.58
N HIS A 237 -0.23 -4.03 -3.39
CA HIS A 237 0.19 -2.66 -3.14
C HIS A 237 1.71 -2.58 -2.95
N THR A 238 2.35 -1.60 -3.57
CA THR A 238 3.80 -1.42 -3.48
C THR A 238 4.29 -1.29 -2.05
N GLY A 239 3.59 -0.51 -1.21
CA GLY A 239 3.94 -0.31 0.19
C GLY A 239 4.03 -1.61 0.99
N ALA A 240 2.98 -2.46 0.94
CA ALA A 240 2.97 -3.75 1.65
C ALA A 240 4.17 -4.62 1.29
N LYS A 241 4.42 -4.70 -0.01
CA LYS A 241 5.49 -5.53 -0.55
C LYS A 241 6.87 -5.02 -0.18
N MET A 242 7.06 -3.71 -0.19
CA MET A 242 8.32 -3.10 0.19
C MET A 242 8.72 -3.45 1.62
N HIS A 243 7.80 -3.37 2.56
CA HIS A 243 8.07 -3.76 3.94
C HIS A 243 8.39 -5.25 4.07
N TRP A 244 7.67 -6.12 3.33
CA TRP A 244 8.01 -7.54 3.29
C TRP A 244 9.41 -7.78 2.69
N PHE A 245 9.82 -7.00 1.70
CA PHE A 245 11.15 -7.11 1.11
C PHE A 245 12.29 -6.84 2.10
N GLY A 246 12.05 -6.08 3.17
CA GLY A 246 12.97 -5.97 4.28
C GLY A 246 13.23 -7.34 4.93
N SER A 247 12.20 -8.16 5.10
CA SER A 247 12.33 -9.54 5.58
C SER A 247 13.06 -10.43 4.59
N LEU A 248 12.83 -10.28 3.29
CA LEU A 248 13.60 -10.98 2.26
C LEU A 248 15.09 -10.63 2.33
N LEU A 249 15.41 -9.34 2.50
CA LEU A 249 16.79 -8.86 2.56
C LEU A 249 17.54 -9.38 3.81
N SER A 250 16.88 -9.36 4.98
CA SER A 250 17.46 -9.82 6.26
C SER A 250 17.41 -11.34 6.42
N GLY A 251 16.56 -12.05 5.67
CA GLY A 251 16.31 -13.48 5.87
C GLY A 251 15.39 -13.77 7.06
N SER A 252 14.58 -12.80 7.49
CA SER A 252 13.67 -12.91 8.61
C SER A 252 12.31 -13.49 8.22
N LYS A 253 11.54 -13.94 9.22
CA LYS A 253 10.18 -14.44 9.05
C LYS A 253 9.20 -13.28 8.79
N ALA A 254 8.23 -13.49 7.91
CA ALA A 254 7.09 -12.62 7.77
C ALA A 254 5.77 -13.37 7.92
N VAL A 255 4.76 -12.66 8.43
CA VAL A 255 3.41 -13.18 8.67
C VAL A 255 2.44 -12.39 7.81
N LEU A 256 1.69 -13.09 6.98
CA LEU A 256 0.62 -12.53 6.15
C LEU A 256 -0.71 -12.73 6.88
N LEU A 257 -1.32 -11.64 7.34
CA LEU A 257 -2.63 -11.69 7.98
C LEU A 257 -3.72 -11.41 6.94
N ARG A 258 -4.69 -12.34 6.80
CA ARG A 258 -5.85 -12.17 5.92
C ARG A 258 -6.97 -11.44 6.66
N GLY A 259 -7.20 -10.19 6.27
CA GLY A 259 -8.18 -9.32 6.93
C GLY A 259 -7.61 -8.59 8.14
N VAL A 260 -8.39 -7.67 8.71
CA VAL A 260 -7.98 -6.85 9.83
C VAL A 260 -9.13 -6.63 10.80
N LYS A 261 -8.88 -6.97 12.06
CA LYS A 261 -9.63 -6.56 13.24
C LYS A 261 -8.64 -6.38 14.38
N PRO A 262 -8.90 -5.51 15.36
CA PRO A 262 -7.99 -5.29 16.48
C PRO A 262 -7.54 -6.58 17.17
N GLU A 263 -8.47 -7.48 17.50
CA GLU A 263 -8.19 -8.76 18.14
C GLU A 263 -7.33 -9.69 17.28
N TRP A 264 -7.53 -9.70 15.96
CA TRP A 264 -6.75 -10.55 15.05
C TRP A 264 -5.30 -10.09 14.94
N VAL A 265 -5.09 -8.77 14.93
CA VAL A 265 -3.74 -8.18 14.90
C VAL A 265 -2.99 -8.55 16.18
N LEU A 266 -3.59 -8.33 17.35
CA LEU A 266 -2.97 -8.64 18.64
C LEU A 266 -2.73 -10.14 18.82
N GLN A 267 -3.66 -10.99 18.36
CA GLN A 267 -3.51 -12.43 18.37
C GLN A 267 -2.33 -12.87 17.48
N ALA A 268 -2.24 -12.37 16.24
CA ALA A 268 -1.14 -12.69 15.33
C ALA A 268 0.22 -12.22 15.89
N VAL A 269 0.27 -11.03 16.50
CA VAL A 269 1.47 -10.53 17.21
C VAL A 269 1.86 -11.47 18.33
N SER A 270 0.89 -11.92 19.13
CA SER A 270 1.12 -12.78 20.29
C SER A 270 1.58 -14.18 19.90
N GLU A 271 0.91 -14.81 18.93
CA GLU A 271 1.16 -16.20 18.51
C GLU A 271 2.44 -16.33 17.68
N GLU A 272 2.65 -15.42 16.72
CA GLU A 272 3.81 -15.46 15.82
C GLU A 272 5.01 -14.69 16.35
N LYS A 273 4.87 -14.02 17.49
CA LYS A 273 5.92 -13.18 18.12
C LYS A 273 6.38 -12.05 17.20
N ALA A 274 5.43 -11.39 16.54
CA ALA A 274 5.77 -10.28 15.65
C ALA A 274 6.49 -9.15 16.41
N THR A 275 7.58 -8.65 15.81
CA THR A 275 8.41 -7.58 16.37
C THR A 275 8.20 -6.25 15.66
N ILE A 276 7.80 -6.30 14.39
CA ILE A 276 7.48 -5.15 13.56
C ILE A 276 6.07 -5.35 12.99
N VAL A 277 5.21 -4.37 13.18
CA VAL A 277 3.84 -4.40 12.65
C VAL A 277 3.60 -3.16 11.82
N TRP A 278 3.18 -3.34 10.57
CA TRP A 278 2.73 -2.24 9.75
C TRP A 278 1.22 -2.07 9.83
N LEU A 279 0.80 -0.90 10.30
CA LEU A 279 -0.59 -0.51 10.42
C LEU A 279 -0.93 0.65 9.48
N LEU A 280 -2.15 0.67 8.99
CA LEU A 280 -2.75 1.91 8.50
C LEU A 280 -3.22 2.75 9.67
N VAL A 281 -3.28 4.07 9.51
CA VAL A 281 -3.74 4.99 10.56
C VAL A 281 -5.10 4.58 11.14
N PRO A 282 -6.15 4.23 10.36
CA PRO A 282 -7.41 3.77 10.91
C PRO A 282 -7.27 2.51 11.78
N TRP A 283 -6.44 1.55 11.38
CA TRP A 283 -6.29 0.30 12.13
C TRP A 283 -5.61 0.51 13.49
N ALA A 284 -4.60 1.42 13.53
CA ALA A 284 -4.00 1.81 14.80
C ALA A 284 -5.04 2.49 15.70
N GLN A 285 -5.92 3.30 15.14
CA GLN A 285 -6.99 3.95 15.88
C GLN A 285 -8.03 2.94 16.38
N ASP A 286 -8.46 2.00 15.54
CA ASP A 286 -9.41 0.94 15.90
C ASP A 286 -8.90 0.10 17.09
N ILE A 287 -7.59 -0.21 17.12
CA ILE A 287 -6.97 -0.94 18.24
C ILE A 287 -7.10 -0.13 19.54
N LEU A 288 -6.73 1.15 19.51
CA LEU A 288 -6.84 2.01 20.69
C LEU A 288 -8.28 2.19 21.17
N ASP A 289 -9.21 2.37 20.22
CA ASP A 289 -10.63 2.55 20.53
C ASP A 289 -11.24 1.28 21.14
N SER A 290 -10.85 0.09 20.67
CA SER A 290 -11.31 -1.18 21.24
C SER A 290 -10.76 -1.42 22.65
N ILE A 291 -9.53 -0.95 22.93
CA ILE A 291 -8.97 -0.99 24.29
C ILE A 291 -9.73 -0.03 25.23
N ASP A 292 -9.98 1.19 24.78
CA ASP A 292 -10.70 2.20 25.59
C ASP A 292 -12.14 1.80 25.89
N ARG A 293 -12.79 1.06 24.97
CA ARG A 293 -14.13 0.50 25.19
C ARG A 293 -14.13 -0.77 26.05
N GLY A 294 -12.95 -1.27 26.44
CA GLY A 294 -12.83 -2.50 27.23
C GLY A 294 -13.17 -3.78 26.44
N GLU A 295 -13.20 -3.72 25.11
CA GLU A 295 -13.41 -4.89 24.23
C GLU A 295 -12.14 -5.74 24.15
N ILE A 296 -10.99 -5.15 24.38
CA ILE A 296 -9.67 -5.77 24.39
C ILE A 296 -8.99 -5.54 25.74
N ASN A 297 -8.58 -6.65 26.37
CA ASN A 297 -7.66 -6.63 27.50
C ASN A 297 -6.26 -7.03 27.02
N LEU A 298 -5.29 -6.12 27.15
CA LEU A 298 -3.92 -6.36 26.69
C LEU A 298 -3.20 -7.48 27.45
N ASP A 299 -3.61 -7.77 28.68
CA ASP A 299 -3.04 -8.88 29.48
C ASP A 299 -3.30 -10.27 28.87
N ASP A 300 -4.27 -10.37 27.97
CA ASP A 300 -4.57 -11.61 27.24
C ASP A 300 -3.58 -11.91 26.12
N TYR A 301 -2.69 -10.95 25.78
CA TYR A 301 -1.79 -11.03 24.64
C TYR A 301 -0.31 -10.91 25.05
N ARG A 302 0.55 -11.67 24.35
CA ARG A 302 2.01 -11.58 24.50
C ARG A 302 2.56 -10.62 23.47
N ILE A 303 2.71 -9.36 23.82
CA ILE A 303 3.10 -8.27 22.92
C ILE A 303 4.41 -7.57 23.31
N ALA A 304 5.10 -8.04 24.35
CA ALA A 304 6.33 -7.41 24.84
C ALA A 304 7.48 -7.38 23.81
N GLN A 305 7.49 -8.32 22.85
CA GLN A 305 8.47 -8.38 21.76
C GLN A 305 8.15 -7.43 20.60
N TRP A 306 6.94 -6.87 20.54
CA TRP A 306 6.57 -5.89 19.52
C TRP A 306 7.34 -4.58 19.77
N ARG A 307 8.43 -4.40 19.01
CA ARG A 307 9.33 -3.26 19.20
C ARG A 307 8.95 -2.04 18.35
N LEU A 308 8.40 -2.24 17.15
CA LEU A 308 8.16 -1.17 16.19
C LEU A 308 6.73 -1.20 15.64
N MET A 309 6.00 -0.12 15.85
CA MET A 309 4.77 0.19 15.11
C MET A 309 5.15 1.10 13.94
N HIS A 310 5.15 0.55 12.73
CA HIS A 310 5.25 1.33 11.51
C HIS A 310 3.85 1.72 11.04
N VAL A 311 3.59 2.99 10.83
CA VAL A 311 2.26 3.48 10.43
C VAL A 311 2.38 4.45 9.25
N GLY A 312 1.52 4.28 8.24
CA GLY A 312 1.62 5.10 7.03
C GLY A 312 0.40 5.01 6.12
N ALA A 313 0.67 5.20 4.84
CA ALA A 313 -0.29 5.29 3.72
C ALA A 313 -1.17 6.55 3.72
N GLN A 314 -1.14 7.36 4.76
CA GLN A 314 -1.77 8.68 4.87
C GLN A 314 -1.06 9.52 5.93
N PRO A 315 -1.29 10.84 6.02
CA PRO A 315 -0.75 11.66 7.09
C PRO A 315 -1.06 11.08 8.47
N VAL A 316 -0.06 11.04 9.35
CA VAL A 316 -0.17 10.46 10.68
C VAL A 316 -0.48 11.57 11.69
N PRO A 317 -1.66 11.57 12.34
CA PRO A 317 -2.00 12.60 13.34
C PRO A 317 -1.10 12.53 14.56
N PRO A 318 -0.52 13.64 15.01
CA PRO A 318 0.27 13.67 16.25
C PRO A 318 -0.47 13.14 17.48
N SER A 319 -1.78 13.38 17.56
CA SER A 319 -2.65 12.88 18.64
C SER A 319 -2.70 11.36 18.71
N LEU A 320 -2.72 10.68 17.55
CA LEU A 320 -2.69 9.22 17.48
C LEU A 320 -1.41 8.67 18.12
N ILE A 321 -0.25 9.23 17.78
CA ILE A 321 1.02 8.75 18.31
C ILE A 321 1.16 9.02 19.81
N LYS A 322 0.70 10.18 20.29
CA LYS A 322 0.68 10.48 21.73
C LYS A 322 -0.18 9.47 22.48
N ARG A 323 -1.39 9.18 21.98
CA ARG A 323 -2.29 8.18 22.56
C ARG A 323 -1.67 6.77 22.49
N TRP A 324 -1.06 6.39 21.35
CA TRP A 324 -0.36 5.12 21.18
C TRP A 324 0.73 4.93 22.23
N LYS A 325 1.59 5.93 22.43
CA LYS A 325 2.68 5.88 23.42
C LYS A 325 2.19 5.84 24.87
N THR A 326 0.96 6.28 25.15
CA THR A 326 0.34 6.11 26.47
C THR A 326 -0.04 4.65 26.73
N VAL A 327 -0.58 3.96 25.73
CA VAL A 327 -1.02 2.56 25.83
C VAL A 327 0.16 1.61 25.66
N PHE A 328 1.06 1.89 24.72
CA PHE A 328 2.23 1.09 24.36
C PHE A 328 3.54 1.88 24.55
N PRO A 329 3.96 2.15 25.78
CA PRO A 329 5.12 3.03 26.06
C PRO A 329 6.43 2.50 25.49
N ASN A 330 6.57 1.18 25.35
CA ASN A 330 7.80 0.52 24.89
C ASN A 330 7.86 0.32 23.36
N HIS A 331 6.79 0.63 22.62
CA HIS A 331 6.83 0.53 21.17
C HIS A 331 7.52 1.74 20.58
N ASP A 332 8.47 1.51 19.69
CA ASP A 332 8.95 2.56 18.82
C ASP A 332 7.91 2.87 17.73
N TYR A 333 8.00 4.07 17.19
CA TYR A 333 7.17 4.54 16.11
C TYR A 333 8.02 5.03 14.96
N ASP A 334 7.66 4.64 13.76
CA ASP A 334 8.19 5.19 12.53
C ASP A 334 7.08 5.38 11.50
N THR A 335 7.32 6.28 10.56
CA THR A 335 6.51 6.47 9.37
C THR A 335 7.39 6.72 8.18
N ASN A 336 6.88 6.44 7.00
CA ASN A 336 7.57 6.77 5.76
C ASN A 336 6.60 7.34 4.73
N TYR A 337 7.18 7.98 3.72
CA TYR A 337 6.48 8.54 2.59
C TYR A 337 7.03 7.96 1.29
N GLY A 338 6.14 7.65 0.39
CA GLY A 338 6.44 7.23 -0.96
C GLY A 338 5.21 7.10 -1.83
N LEU A 339 5.44 6.84 -3.10
CA LEU A 339 4.44 6.66 -4.13
C LEU A 339 4.65 5.32 -4.82
N SER A 340 3.66 4.85 -5.58
CA SER A 340 3.88 3.71 -6.48
C SER A 340 4.98 3.98 -7.50
N GLU A 341 5.13 5.24 -7.91
CA GLU A 341 6.16 5.75 -8.82
C GLU A 341 7.58 5.75 -8.22
N SER A 342 7.71 5.71 -6.90
CA SER A 342 8.97 5.51 -6.16
C SER A 342 9.07 4.11 -5.54
N ILE A 343 8.29 3.16 -6.05
CA ILE A 343 8.13 1.78 -5.56
C ILE A 343 7.61 1.70 -4.12
N GLY A 344 6.64 2.56 -3.79
CA GLY A 344 6.02 2.60 -2.47
C GLY A 344 6.72 3.52 -1.49
N PRO A 345 6.58 3.26 -0.21
CA PRO A 345 7.26 4.02 0.83
C PRO A 345 8.76 3.80 0.78
N GLY A 346 9.51 4.63 1.52
CA GLY A 346 10.95 4.49 1.67
C GLY A 346 11.78 5.59 1.04
N CYS A 347 11.19 6.57 0.36
CA CYS A 347 11.92 7.73 -0.13
C CYS A 347 12.12 8.84 0.91
N VAL A 348 11.25 8.90 1.95
CA VAL A 348 11.38 9.79 3.12
C VAL A 348 11.01 9.00 4.37
N HIS A 349 11.81 9.13 5.42
CA HIS A 349 11.60 8.44 6.70
C HIS A 349 11.68 9.39 7.88
N LEU A 350 10.82 9.20 8.88
CA LEU A 350 10.91 9.90 10.15
C LEU A 350 12.06 9.34 10.99
N GLY A 351 12.13 8.02 11.11
CA GLY A 351 13.06 7.34 12.01
C GLY A 351 12.56 7.33 13.46
N VAL A 352 12.88 6.26 14.18
CA VAL A 352 12.42 6.07 15.57
C VAL A 352 12.99 7.11 16.55
N GLU A 353 14.19 7.60 16.28
CA GLU A 353 14.87 8.64 17.06
C GLU A 353 14.21 10.02 16.95
N ASN A 354 13.41 10.24 15.93
CA ASN A 354 12.79 11.51 15.61
C ASN A 354 11.30 11.59 15.98
N ILE A 355 10.86 10.75 16.89
CA ILE A 355 9.47 10.70 17.35
C ILE A 355 8.94 12.08 17.84
N HIS A 356 9.83 12.97 18.25
CA HIS A 356 9.50 14.34 18.64
C HIS A 356 9.06 15.22 17.47
N LYS A 357 9.35 14.83 16.23
CA LYS A 357 8.93 15.48 14.97
C LYS A 357 7.65 14.89 14.40
N VAL A 358 6.79 14.32 15.23
CA VAL A 358 5.50 13.75 14.79
C VAL A 358 4.70 14.78 14.00
N GLY A 359 4.19 14.33 12.83
CA GLY A 359 3.53 15.19 11.83
C GLY A 359 4.41 15.44 10.60
N ALA A 360 5.74 15.30 10.74
CA ALA A 360 6.64 15.23 9.60
C ALA A 360 6.58 13.82 8.96
N ILE A 361 6.80 13.73 7.66
CA ILE A 361 7.07 12.47 6.96
C ILE A 361 8.53 12.04 7.08
N GLY A 362 9.40 12.89 7.61
CA GLY A 362 10.80 12.63 7.89
C GLY A 362 11.77 13.37 6.99
N VAL A 363 12.95 12.78 6.82
CA VAL A 363 14.04 13.26 5.96
C VAL A 363 14.26 12.28 4.80
N ALA A 364 15.10 12.65 3.82
CA ALA A 364 15.46 11.73 2.73
C ALA A 364 15.89 10.36 3.27
N GLY A 365 15.26 9.30 2.77
CA GLY A 365 15.56 7.93 3.16
C GLY A 365 16.92 7.45 2.67
N TYR A 366 17.34 6.27 3.09
CA TYR A 366 18.61 5.68 2.68
C TYR A 366 18.73 5.57 1.16
N GLY A 367 19.75 6.26 0.60
CA GLY A 367 19.99 6.29 -0.84
C GLY A 367 19.02 7.16 -1.66
N TRP A 368 18.21 7.98 -1.00
CA TRP A 368 17.33 8.95 -1.62
C TRP A 368 17.85 10.38 -1.45
N GLN A 369 17.39 11.25 -2.33
CA GLN A 369 17.54 12.71 -2.25
C GLN A 369 16.16 13.35 -2.36
N THR A 370 15.96 14.47 -1.68
CA THR A 370 14.71 15.22 -1.67
C THR A 370 14.98 16.69 -1.84
N LYS A 371 14.08 17.41 -2.50
CA LYS A 371 14.03 18.88 -2.55
C LYS A 371 12.60 19.36 -2.70
N ILE A 372 12.35 20.60 -2.33
CA ILE A 372 11.06 21.27 -2.54
C ILE A 372 11.25 22.26 -3.69
N VAL A 373 10.36 22.23 -4.69
CA VAL A 373 10.52 23.05 -5.90
C VAL A 373 9.28 23.90 -6.21
N ASP A 374 9.50 25.03 -6.88
CA ASP A 374 8.45 25.89 -7.42
C ASP A 374 7.86 25.32 -8.74
N GLU A 375 6.96 26.06 -9.37
CA GLU A 375 6.35 25.71 -10.66
C GLU A 375 7.35 25.68 -11.83
N HIS A 376 8.48 26.37 -11.68
CA HIS A 376 9.57 26.40 -12.66
C HIS A 376 10.64 25.33 -12.38
N ARG A 377 10.40 24.45 -11.38
CA ARG A 377 11.31 23.39 -10.91
C ARG A 377 12.59 23.90 -10.23
N ASN A 378 12.63 25.16 -9.82
CA ASN A 378 13.71 25.71 -8.98
C ASN A 378 13.46 25.33 -7.52
N GLU A 379 14.54 25.07 -6.79
CA GLU A 379 14.45 24.81 -5.35
C GLU A 379 14.00 26.09 -4.63
N VAL A 380 12.98 25.96 -3.75
CA VAL A 380 12.43 27.07 -2.96
C VAL A 380 13.28 27.32 -1.71
N ALA A 381 13.13 28.50 -1.11
CA ALA A 381 13.78 28.78 0.16
C ALA A 381 13.26 27.86 1.27
N GLN A 382 14.09 27.61 2.27
CA GLN A 382 13.74 26.78 3.43
C GLN A 382 12.52 27.35 4.15
N GLY A 383 11.55 26.47 4.46
CA GLY A 383 10.28 26.83 5.08
C GLY A 383 9.17 27.24 4.08
N GLU A 384 9.52 27.53 2.83
CA GLU A 384 8.53 27.82 1.79
C GLU A 384 7.85 26.53 1.31
N VAL A 385 6.61 26.68 0.83
CA VAL A 385 5.81 25.57 0.28
C VAL A 385 6.08 25.46 -1.21
N GLY A 386 6.39 24.24 -1.64
CA GLY A 386 6.54 23.89 -3.04
C GLY A 386 6.20 22.42 -3.27
N GLU A 387 6.43 21.92 -4.48
CA GLU A 387 6.24 20.51 -4.81
C GLU A 387 7.43 19.68 -4.33
N LEU A 388 7.15 18.58 -3.62
CA LEU A 388 8.19 17.62 -3.24
C LEU A 388 8.70 16.89 -4.47
N ALA A 389 10.00 16.95 -4.69
CA ALA A 389 10.71 16.16 -5.69
C ALA A 389 11.66 15.16 -5.01
N VAL A 390 11.70 13.92 -5.51
CA VAL A 390 12.53 12.84 -4.96
C VAL A 390 13.41 12.24 -6.07
N LYS A 391 14.62 11.79 -5.69
CA LYS A 391 15.56 11.14 -6.60
C LYS A 391 16.24 9.98 -5.91
N GLY A 392 16.26 8.83 -6.57
CA GLY A 392 16.91 7.61 -6.09
C GLY A 392 16.71 6.47 -7.07
N ALA A 393 17.40 5.35 -6.86
CA ALA A 393 17.29 4.20 -7.75
C ALA A 393 15.91 3.50 -7.69
N GLY A 394 15.06 3.85 -6.71
CA GLY A 394 13.68 3.37 -6.60
C GLY A 394 12.69 4.13 -7.52
N VAL A 395 13.10 5.23 -8.15
CA VAL A 395 12.23 5.96 -9.09
C VAL A 395 11.86 5.07 -10.29
N MET A 396 10.60 5.09 -10.68
CA MET A 396 10.08 4.34 -11.82
C MET A 396 10.86 4.60 -13.11
N LYS A 397 10.88 3.64 -14.00
CA LYS A 397 11.41 3.85 -15.34
C LYS A 397 10.56 4.82 -16.15
N CYS A 398 9.24 4.61 -16.15
CA CYS A 398 8.25 5.46 -16.83
C CYS A 398 6.82 4.99 -16.48
N TYR A 399 5.83 5.76 -16.90
CA TYR A 399 4.49 5.24 -17.11
C TYR A 399 4.49 4.44 -18.43
N TYR A 400 4.18 3.15 -18.33
CA TYR A 400 4.21 2.23 -19.47
C TYR A 400 3.20 2.68 -20.53
N LYS A 401 3.64 2.79 -21.78
CA LYS A 401 2.88 3.30 -22.94
C LYS A 401 2.35 4.74 -22.78
N ASN A 402 2.88 5.52 -21.85
CA ASN A 402 2.45 6.90 -21.67
C ASN A 402 3.68 7.83 -21.50
N PRO A 403 4.37 8.13 -22.60
CA PRO A 403 5.57 8.97 -22.57
C PRO A 403 5.26 10.43 -22.16
N GLU A 404 4.09 10.96 -22.51
CA GLU A 404 3.65 12.31 -22.17
C GLU A 404 3.52 12.47 -20.65
N ALA A 405 2.73 11.59 -20.00
CA ALA A 405 2.61 11.62 -18.55
C ALA A 405 3.95 11.34 -17.83
N SER A 406 4.85 10.55 -18.45
CA SER A 406 6.19 10.34 -17.91
C SER A 406 7.04 11.61 -17.93
N ALA A 407 6.98 12.37 -19.03
CA ALA A 407 7.72 13.63 -19.19
C ALA A 407 7.22 14.75 -18.25
N GLU A 408 5.95 14.70 -17.85
CA GLU A 408 5.39 15.66 -16.88
C GLU A 408 6.04 15.52 -15.51
N VAL A 409 6.34 14.29 -15.06
CA VAL A 409 6.78 14.00 -13.69
C VAL A 409 8.26 13.62 -13.58
N LEU A 410 8.88 13.10 -14.64
CA LEU A 410 10.29 12.73 -14.65
C LEU A 410 11.14 13.82 -15.30
N THR A 411 12.17 14.27 -14.60
CA THR A 411 13.14 15.21 -15.16
C THR A 411 14.30 14.47 -15.85
N SER A 412 14.98 15.14 -16.77
CA SER A 412 16.12 14.58 -17.50
C SER A 412 17.31 14.21 -16.62
N ASP A 413 17.42 14.82 -15.44
CA ASP A 413 18.46 14.57 -14.43
C ASP A 413 18.01 13.58 -13.33
N GLY A 414 16.85 12.94 -13.51
CA GLY A 414 16.40 11.79 -12.70
C GLY A 414 15.59 12.11 -11.46
N TRP A 415 15.02 13.31 -11.35
CA TRP A 415 14.04 13.63 -10.32
C TRP A 415 12.64 13.19 -10.73
N LEU A 416 11.88 12.73 -9.73
CA LEU A 416 10.45 12.49 -9.81
C LEU A 416 9.71 13.62 -9.07
N LEU A 417 8.87 14.35 -9.78
CA LEU A 417 7.92 15.29 -9.22
C LEU A 417 6.74 14.51 -8.65
N THR A 418 6.47 14.62 -7.36
CA THR A 418 5.54 13.74 -6.67
C THR A 418 4.08 14.15 -6.80
N GLY A 419 3.83 15.40 -7.15
CA GLY A 419 2.50 16.00 -7.10
C GLY A 419 2.01 16.28 -5.67
N ASP A 420 2.86 16.13 -4.66
CA ASP A 420 2.57 16.49 -3.27
C ASP A 420 3.24 17.81 -2.90
N MET A 421 2.46 18.74 -2.36
CA MET A 421 2.96 20.00 -1.82
C MET A 421 3.53 19.75 -0.42
N ALA A 422 4.71 20.27 -0.18
CA ALA A 422 5.42 20.09 1.08
C ALA A 422 6.22 21.33 1.46
N LYS A 423 6.68 21.38 2.70
CA LYS A 423 7.68 22.32 3.20
C LYS A 423 8.72 21.58 4.04
N MET A 424 9.92 22.13 4.11
CA MET A 424 11.03 21.59 4.89
C MET A 424 11.36 22.53 6.05
N ASP A 425 11.49 21.99 7.27
CA ASP A 425 11.89 22.81 8.43
C ASP A 425 13.41 23.01 8.50
N GLU A 426 13.87 23.75 9.53
CA GLU A 426 15.27 24.10 9.71
C GLU A 426 16.19 22.88 9.95
N ASP A 427 15.63 21.80 10.46
CA ASP A 427 16.33 20.54 10.70
C ASP A 427 16.27 19.58 9.49
N GLY A 428 15.64 20.00 8.38
CA GLY A 428 15.50 19.20 7.15
C GLY A 428 14.32 18.25 7.13
N PHE A 429 13.43 18.29 8.14
CA PHE A 429 12.23 17.45 8.16
C PHE A 429 11.16 18.00 7.24
N ILE A 430 10.56 17.10 6.47
CA ILE A 430 9.56 17.40 5.45
C ILE A 430 8.17 17.18 6.02
N TYR A 431 7.31 18.17 5.81
CA TYR A 431 5.89 18.14 6.18
C TYR A 431 5.04 18.24 4.93
N LEU A 432 4.16 17.28 4.71
CA LEU A 432 3.18 17.39 3.64
C LEU A 432 2.17 18.48 3.98
N VAL A 433 1.84 19.27 2.98
CA VAL A 433 0.85 20.34 3.08
C VAL A 433 -0.46 19.93 2.43
N ASP A 434 -0.37 19.43 1.18
CA ASP A 434 -1.52 18.89 0.44
C ASP A 434 -1.07 18.21 -0.87
N ARG A 435 -2.04 17.74 -1.66
CA ARG A 435 -1.85 17.38 -3.06
C ARG A 435 -1.92 18.62 -3.93
N LYS A 436 -1.00 18.81 -4.85
CA LYS A 436 -0.97 19.93 -5.82
C LYS A 436 -2.31 20.14 -6.51
N LYS A 437 -2.95 19.04 -6.94
CA LYS A 437 -4.27 19.04 -7.59
C LYS A 437 -5.46 19.30 -6.66
N ASP A 438 -5.26 19.18 -5.34
CA ASP A 438 -6.31 19.36 -4.34
C ASP A 438 -6.24 20.75 -3.69
N VAL A 439 -5.18 21.52 -3.95
CA VAL A 439 -5.06 22.92 -3.54
C VAL A 439 -6.23 23.72 -4.10
N ILE A 440 -6.93 24.43 -3.22
CA ILE A 440 -8.09 25.26 -3.56
C ILE A 440 -7.58 26.68 -3.78
N ILE A 441 -7.81 27.23 -4.97
CA ILE A 441 -7.41 28.62 -5.29
C ILE A 441 -8.62 29.52 -5.05
N SER A 442 -8.64 30.21 -3.92
CA SER A 442 -9.74 31.06 -3.51
C SER A 442 -9.32 32.53 -3.42
N GLY A 443 -9.80 33.34 -4.37
CA GLY A 443 -9.48 34.77 -4.39
C GLY A 443 -8.01 35.09 -4.55
N GLY A 444 -7.24 34.22 -5.20
CA GLY A 444 -5.79 34.32 -5.39
C GLY A 444 -4.95 33.74 -4.25
N GLU A 445 -5.58 33.21 -3.21
CA GLU A 445 -4.91 32.55 -2.08
C GLU A 445 -4.98 31.02 -2.23
N ASN A 446 -3.86 30.34 -1.98
CA ASN A 446 -3.81 28.88 -1.93
C ASN A 446 -4.32 28.38 -0.58
N LEU A 447 -5.42 27.66 -0.59
CA LEU A 447 -5.95 26.95 0.57
C LEU A 447 -5.56 25.47 0.47
N TYR A 448 -5.07 24.94 1.55
CA TYR A 448 -4.64 23.56 1.65
C TYR A 448 -5.69 22.77 2.44
N PRO A 449 -6.52 21.95 1.77
CA PRO A 449 -7.58 21.17 2.40
C PRO A 449 -7.16 20.39 3.62
N VAL A 450 -5.99 19.74 3.60
CA VAL A 450 -5.50 18.93 4.72
C VAL A 450 -5.38 19.74 6.01
N GLN A 451 -4.96 21.00 5.95
CA GLN A 451 -4.86 21.86 7.13
C GLN A 451 -6.23 22.15 7.77
N ILE A 452 -7.25 22.31 6.93
CA ILE A 452 -8.63 22.56 7.39
C ILE A 452 -9.22 21.26 7.92
N GLU A 453 -8.97 20.14 7.26
CA GLU A 453 -9.39 18.81 7.67
C GLU A 453 -8.82 18.43 9.04
N ASP A 454 -7.51 18.66 9.25
CA ASP A 454 -6.85 18.36 10.53
C ASP A 454 -7.40 19.21 11.68
N TYR A 455 -7.70 20.47 11.40
CA TYR A 455 -8.34 21.34 12.37
C TYR A 455 -9.73 20.83 12.74
N LEU A 456 -10.55 20.50 11.75
CA LEU A 456 -11.91 20.01 11.96
C LEU A 456 -11.96 18.63 12.65
N ARG A 457 -10.98 17.73 12.39
CA ARG A 457 -10.88 16.43 13.07
C ARG A 457 -10.68 16.54 14.58
N ALA A 458 -10.22 17.67 15.08
CA ALA A 458 -10.09 17.91 16.51
C ALA A 458 -11.44 18.17 17.21
N TYR A 459 -12.52 18.36 16.46
CA TYR A 459 -13.85 18.57 17.03
C TYR A 459 -14.49 17.24 17.41
N ASP A 460 -14.85 17.09 18.67
CA ASP A 460 -15.25 15.81 19.29
C ASP A 460 -16.43 15.09 18.59
N LYS A 461 -17.32 15.82 17.91
CA LYS A 461 -18.48 15.25 17.22
C LYS A 461 -18.15 14.70 15.83
N ILE A 462 -17.00 15.06 15.26
CA ILE A 462 -16.63 14.67 13.91
C ILE A 462 -16.03 13.26 13.92
N LYS A 463 -16.57 12.38 13.08
CA LYS A 463 -16.02 11.05 12.80
C LYS A 463 -14.96 11.15 11.70
N ASP A 464 -15.30 11.83 10.60
CA ASP A 464 -14.39 12.02 9.45
C ASP A 464 -14.73 13.31 8.70
N VAL A 465 -13.76 13.86 7.99
CA VAL A 465 -13.93 15.10 7.23
C VAL A 465 -13.07 15.10 5.97
N ALA A 466 -13.63 15.64 4.89
CA ALA A 466 -12.94 15.95 3.65
C ALA A 466 -13.23 17.38 3.24
N VAL A 467 -12.22 18.11 2.76
CA VAL A 467 -12.38 19.46 2.23
C VAL A 467 -12.07 19.46 0.74
N ILE A 468 -12.97 20.05 -0.05
CA ILE A 468 -12.82 20.20 -1.50
C ILE A 468 -13.10 21.63 -1.94
N GLY A 469 -12.53 22.02 -3.09
CA GLY A 469 -12.91 23.26 -3.78
C GLY A 469 -14.26 23.11 -4.49
N LEU A 470 -15.16 24.05 -4.25
CA LEU A 470 -16.37 24.21 -5.06
C LEU A 470 -16.24 25.46 -5.91
N PRO A 471 -16.70 25.45 -7.17
CA PRO A 471 -16.66 26.62 -8.04
C PRO A 471 -17.42 27.81 -7.44
N ASP A 472 -16.80 28.97 -7.42
CA ASP A 472 -17.39 30.25 -7.01
C ASP A 472 -17.16 31.34 -8.06
N LYS A 473 -18.21 32.07 -8.38
CA LYS A 473 -18.18 33.10 -9.45
C LYS A 473 -17.22 34.28 -9.17
N ARG A 474 -16.94 34.56 -7.90
CA ARG A 474 -16.14 35.71 -7.48
C ARG A 474 -14.73 35.32 -7.10
N LEU A 475 -14.58 34.19 -6.44
CA LEU A 475 -13.32 33.78 -5.83
C LEU A 475 -12.59 32.69 -6.65
N GLY A 476 -13.21 32.20 -7.74
CA GLY A 476 -12.74 31.03 -8.47
C GLY A 476 -13.21 29.75 -7.79
N GLU A 477 -12.71 29.50 -6.60
CA GLU A 477 -13.14 28.39 -5.75
C GLU A 477 -13.41 28.84 -4.32
N ILE A 478 -14.22 28.05 -3.60
CA ILE A 478 -14.41 28.16 -2.15
C ILE A 478 -14.20 26.81 -1.49
N ALA A 479 -13.65 26.82 -0.28
CA ALA A 479 -13.52 25.61 0.51
C ALA A 479 -14.89 25.14 1.02
N ALA A 480 -15.24 23.87 0.74
CA ALA A 480 -16.39 23.18 1.30
C ALA A 480 -15.92 22.00 2.15
N ALA A 481 -16.40 21.92 3.38
CA ALA A 481 -16.12 20.81 4.29
C ALA A 481 -17.27 19.80 4.24
N ILE A 482 -16.97 18.57 3.82
CA ILE A 482 -17.86 17.42 3.89
C ILE A 482 -17.57 16.70 5.18
N ILE A 483 -18.53 16.64 6.09
CA ILE A 483 -18.35 16.19 7.46
C ILE A 483 -19.25 15.00 7.78
N GLU A 484 -18.62 13.91 8.20
CA GLU A 484 -19.31 12.75 8.76
C GLU A 484 -19.31 12.84 10.28
N ILE A 485 -20.50 12.86 10.86
CA ILE A 485 -20.69 12.94 12.32
C ILE A 485 -20.62 11.55 12.94
N LYS A 486 -20.09 11.46 14.18
CA LYS A 486 -20.06 10.21 14.95
C LYS A 486 -21.47 9.67 15.15
N PRO A 487 -21.64 8.33 15.19
CA PRO A 487 -22.93 7.74 15.57
C PRO A 487 -23.45 8.32 16.88
N ASP A 488 -24.76 8.50 16.97
CA ASP A 488 -25.47 9.00 18.16
C ASP A 488 -25.16 10.47 18.55
N MET A 489 -24.45 11.21 17.69
CA MET A 489 -24.22 12.65 17.87
C MET A 489 -24.98 13.48 16.84
N THR A 490 -25.30 14.70 17.21
CA THR A 490 -25.88 15.73 16.31
C THR A 490 -24.98 16.95 16.27
N CYS A 491 -24.87 17.57 15.11
CA CYS A 491 -24.07 18.78 14.93
C CYS A 491 -24.75 19.68 13.91
N THR A 492 -24.69 21.00 14.13
CA THR A 492 -25.21 22.00 13.21
C THR A 492 -24.08 22.69 12.46
N GLU A 493 -24.41 23.35 11.33
CA GLU A 493 -23.44 24.16 10.59
C GLU A 493 -22.88 25.31 11.47
N ASP A 494 -23.74 25.94 12.28
CA ASP A 494 -23.35 27.03 13.16
C ASP A 494 -22.30 26.60 14.18
N GLU A 495 -22.42 25.40 14.77
CA GLU A 495 -21.42 24.85 15.69
C GLU A 495 -20.06 24.66 14.98
N ILE A 496 -20.07 24.22 13.73
CA ILE A 496 -18.83 24.07 12.94
C ILE A 496 -18.25 25.44 12.59
N TYR A 497 -19.07 26.41 12.19
CA TYR A 497 -18.58 27.78 11.91
C TYR A 497 -18.03 28.45 13.17
N GLU A 498 -18.64 28.25 14.31
CA GLU A 498 -18.14 28.74 15.61
C GLU A 498 -16.79 28.09 15.95
N PHE A 499 -16.69 26.77 15.83
CA PHE A 499 -15.43 26.03 16.04
C PHE A 499 -14.32 26.52 15.11
N CYS A 500 -14.64 26.84 13.84
CA CYS A 500 -13.70 27.43 12.89
C CYS A 500 -13.34 28.88 13.19
N GLY A 501 -13.87 29.49 14.24
CA GLY A 501 -13.64 30.89 14.61
C GLY A 501 -12.18 31.25 14.82
N ASP A 502 -11.36 30.33 15.30
CA ASP A 502 -9.92 30.51 15.54
C ASP A 502 -9.06 30.34 14.27
N LEU A 503 -9.62 29.78 13.19
CA LEU A 503 -8.92 29.72 11.90
C LEU A 503 -8.83 31.12 11.28
N PRO A 504 -7.74 31.44 10.56
CA PRO A 504 -7.67 32.63 9.72
C PRO A 504 -8.90 32.68 8.79
N ARG A 505 -9.48 33.87 8.63
CA ARG A 505 -10.74 34.06 7.92
C ARG A 505 -10.75 33.46 6.51
N TYR A 506 -9.63 33.50 5.79
CA TYR A 506 -9.51 32.97 4.44
C TYR A 506 -9.50 31.42 4.42
N LYS A 507 -9.07 30.74 5.51
CA LYS A 507 -9.05 29.28 5.64
C LYS A 507 -10.37 28.68 6.10
N ARG A 508 -11.33 29.50 6.61
CA ARG A 508 -12.60 28.99 7.09
C ARG A 508 -13.43 28.43 5.93
N PRO A 509 -13.96 27.21 6.05
CA PRO A 509 -14.87 26.68 5.05
C PRO A 509 -16.03 27.67 4.80
N LYS A 510 -16.39 27.86 3.55
CA LYS A 510 -17.52 28.69 3.14
C LYS A 510 -18.81 27.89 3.04
N LYS A 511 -18.71 26.58 2.98
CA LYS A 511 -19.84 25.65 2.91
C LYS A 511 -19.56 24.44 3.79
N ILE A 512 -20.56 24.03 4.56
CA ILE A 512 -20.57 22.81 5.36
C ILE A 512 -21.58 21.85 4.72
N ILE A 513 -21.22 20.58 4.60
CA ILE A 513 -22.09 19.52 4.06
C ILE A 513 -21.97 18.32 4.98
N PHE A 514 -23.05 17.90 5.62
CA PHE A 514 -23.08 16.69 6.42
C PHE A 514 -23.36 15.49 5.51
N ALA A 515 -22.35 14.64 5.33
CA ALA A 515 -22.43 13.43 4.51
C ALA A 515 -21.29 12.46 4.88
N SER A 516 -21.40 11.21 4.42
CA SER A 516 -20.32 10.23 4.56
C SER A 516 -19.10 10.62 3.71
N VAL A 517 -17.91 10.36 4.24
CA VAL A 517 -16.65 10.62 3.55
C VAL A 517 -16.16 9.32 2.88
N PRO A 518 -16.21 9.24 1.53
CA PRO A 518 -15.81 8.04 0.81
C PRO A 518 -14.30 7.83 0.91
N ARG A 519 -13.91 6.59 1.18
CA ARG A 519 -12.52 6.17 1.25
C ARG A 519 -12.26 5.00 0.32
N ASN A 520 -11.11 5.04 -0.32
CA ASN A 520 -10.65 3.93 -1.13
C ASN A 520 -10.17 2.74 -0.24
N PRO A 521 -9.88 1.59 -0.85
CA PRO A 521 -9.41 0.39 -0.15
C PRO A 521 -8.19 0.55 0.74
N THR A 522 -7.34 1.54 0.46
CA THR A 522 -6.16 1.85 1.27
C THR A 522 -6.45 2.90 2.35
N GLY A 523 -7.72 3.24 2.58
CA GLY A 523 -8.15 4.21 3.58
C GLY A 523 -8.02 5.69 3.17
N LYS A 524 -7.58 5.99 1.94
CA LYS A 524 -7.44 7.37 1.44
C LYS A 524 -8.80 7.93 1.03
N ILE A 525 -9.05 9.20 1.37
CA ILE A 525 -10.26 9.92 0.98
C ILE A 525 -10.35 10.03 -0.55
N GLU A 526 -11.50 9.71 -1.11
CA GLU A 526 -11.79 9.81 -2.55
C GLU A 526 -12.33 11.21 -2.93
N LYS A 527 -11.48 12.25 -2.81
CA LYS A 527 -11.86 13.63 -3.18
C LYS A 527 -12.41 13.78 -4.62
N PRO A 528 -11.90 13.04 -5.63
CA PRO A 528 -12.49 13.09 -6.98
C PRO A 528 -13.98 12.74 -6.99
N LYS A 529 -14.37 11.70 -6.25
CA LYS A 529 -15.77 11.27 -6.12
C LYS A 529 -16.63 12.33 -5.43
N LEU A 530 -16.09 12.99 -4.41
CA LEU A 530 -16.78 14.12 -3.77
C LEU A 530 -16.94 15.31 -4.72
N ARG A 531 -15.93 15.61 -5.54
CA ARG A 531 -16.05 16.66 -6.57
C ARG A 531 -17.10 16.31 -7.61
N GLU A 532 -17.16 15.08 -8.08
CA GLU A 532 -18.18 14.60 -9.01
C GLU A 532 -19.60 14.82 -8.44
N ILE A 533 -19.80 14.48 -7.17
CA ILE A 533 -21.11 14.63 -6.50
C ILE A 533 -21.49 16.10 -6.31
N TYR A 534 -20.54 16.95 -5.89
CA TYR A 534 -20.88 18.31 -5.40
C TYR A 534 -20.53 19.45 -6.37
N CYS A 535 -19.69 19.22 -7.38
CA CYS A 535 -19.32 20.24 -8.36
C CYS A 535 -20.12 20.17 -9.66
N GLY A 536 -20.78 19.02 -9.96
CA GLY A 536 -21.56 18.79 -11.18
C GLY A 536 -20.71 18.76 -12.47
N GLU A 537 -21.35 18.53 -13.62
CA GLU A 537 -20.71 18.34 -14.94
C GLU A 537 -19.84 19.52 -15.46
N ARG A 538 -19.85 20.67 -14.79
CA ARG A 538 -19.12 21.89 -15.26
C ARG A 538 -17.59 21.84 -15.08
N LEU A 539 -17.04 20.87 -14.37
CA LEU A 539 -15.59 20.74 -14.21
C LEU A 539 -14.90 20.01 -15.36
N VAL A 540 -15.64 19.24 -16.16
CA VAL A 540 -15.06 18.51 -17.31
C VAL A 540 -14.66 19.48 -18.43
N GLU A 541 -15.36 20.60 -18.60
CA GLU A 541 -15.06 21.58 -19.64
C GLU A 541 -13.88 22.52 -19.33
N ALA A 542 -13.55 22.75 -18.07
CA ALA A 542 -12.46 23.67 -17.68
C ALA A 542 -11.07 23.01 -17.72
N GLN A 543 -10.98 21.68 -17.72
CA GLN A 543 -9.71 20.94 -17.80
C GLN A 543 -9.29 20.57 -19.22
N THR A 544 -10.14 20.78 -20.21
CA THR A 544 -9.84 20.53 -21.63
C THR A 544 -9.41 21.79 -22.39
N THR A 545 -9.30 22.94 -21.73
CA THR A 545 -9.00 24.23 -22.37
C THR A 545 -7.83 24.98 -21.69
N ASN A 546 -6.78 24.27 -21.25
CA ASN A 546 -5.49 24.91 -20.94
C ASN A 546 -4.34 23.95 -21.30
#